data_f791c42c0bf8b1c88bb3499cc600fbad
#
_entry.id   f791c42c0bf8b1c88bb3499cc600fbad
#
_cell.length_a   1.000
_cell.length_b   1.000
_cell.length_c   1.000
_cell.angle_alpha   90.00
_cell.angle_beta   90.00
_cell.angle_gamma   90.00
#
_symmetry.space_group_name_H-M   'P 1'
#
loop_
_entity.id
_entity.type
_entity.pdbx_description
1 polymer ?
#
loop_
_entity_poly.entity_id
_entity_poly.type
_entity_poly.pdbx_seq_one_letter_code
_entity_poly.pdbx_strand_id
1 'polypeptide(L)'
;MILVTGASGFVGRSVVKALRTRGKEVRCFIRTPYREKTVADYHVEMAYGDILSLSALKGAMRGVDTVVHLVAIIREKRNENFDLINRRGTEIVTQAAREEGIRHFVHMSANGAQDNPSYPYLHSKWQGEQAVISSGLTYTIFRPSIQFGDGDEFINTLAGMIKAFPLVPVVGLGKIRLQPISVDEVGAMISLVIDNPR
;
A
#
# COMPACT_ATOMS: atom_id res chain seq x y z
N MET A 1 15.58 -10.10 -3.90
CA MET A 1 14.39 -9.72 -4.72
C MET A 1 13.27 -9.22 -3.79
N ILE A 2 12.61 -8.12 -4.15
CA ILE A 2 11.50 -7.52 -3.39
C ILE A 2 10.22 -7.59 -4.22
N LEU A 3 9.14 -8.17 -3.68
CA LEU A 3 7.83 -8.12 -4.31
C LEU A 3 7.04 -6.91 -3.80
N VAL A 4 6.49 -6.10 -4.70
CA VAL A 4 5.62 -4.98 -4.35
C VAL A 4 4.21 -5.26 -4.88
N THR A 5 3.25 -5.48 -3.98
CA THR A 5 1.82 -5.52 -4.35
C THR A 5 1.25 -4.12 -4.31
N GLY A 6 0.39 -3.78 -5.26
CA GLY A 6 -0.10 -2.40 -5.41
C GLY A 6 0.92 -1.45 -6.05
N ALA A 7 1.94 -1.99 -6.72
CA ALA A 7 3.04 -1.25 -7.36
C ALA A 7 2.55 -0.16 -8.34
N SER A 8 1.47 -0.40 -9.07
CA SER A 8 0.90 0.55 -10.04
C SER A 8 0.05 1.68 -9.41
N GLY A 9 -0.15 1.64 -8.09
CA GLY A 9 -0.90 2.66 -7.35
C GLY A 9 -0.07 3.93 -7.07
N PHE A 10 -0.71 4.93 -6.47
CA PHE A 10 -0.10 6.20 -6.10
C PHE A 10 1.16 6.01 -5.24
N VAL A 11 1.05 5.31 -4.12
CA VAL A 11 2.18 5.01 -3.22
C VAL A 11 3.15 4.02 -3.86
N GLY A 12 2.62 3.01 -4.57
CA GLY A 12 3.42 1.94 -5.16
C GLY A 12 4.48 2.45 -6.13
N ARG A 13 4.14 3.42 -6.98
CA ARG A 13 5.08 4.03 -7.93
C ARG A 13 6.26 4.69 -7.22
N SER A 14 6.00 5.43 -6.15
CA SER A 14 7.05 6.09 -5.36
C SER A 14 7.93 5.07 -4.64
N VAL A 15 7.34 4.01 -4.07
CA VAL A 15 8.09 2.91 -3.45
C VAL A 15 8.97 2.20 -4.46
N VAL A 16 8.43 1.84 -5.63
CA VAL A 16 9.21 1.19 -6.71
C VAL A 16 10.38 2.08 -7.16
N LYS A 17 10.11 3.37 -7.40
CA LYS A 17 11.14 4.36 -7.73
C LYS A 17 12.25 4.39 -6.67
N ALA A 18 11.89 4.53 -5.39
CA ALA A 18 12.85 4.61 -4.29
C ALA A 18 13.70 3.33 -4.16
N LEU A 19 13.09 2.15 -4.31
CA LEU A 19 13.80 0.87 -4.29
C LEU A 19 14.79 0.74 -5.46
N ARG A 20 14.35 1.09 -6.68
CA ARG A 20 15.20 1.01 -7.87
C ARG A 20 16.34 2.03 -7.84
N THR A 21 16.12 3.23 -7.34
CA THR A 21 17.18 4.24 -7.12
C THR A 21 18.28 3.72 -6.19
N ARG A 22 17.94 2.82 -5.27
CA ARG A 22 18.90 2.16 -4.36
C ARG A 22 19.43 0.84 -4.92
N GLY A 23 19.23 0.54 -6.20
CA GLY A 23 19.75 -0.66 -6.87
C GLY A 23 19.05 -1.97 -6.47
N LYS A 24 17.88 -1.92 -5.82
CA LYS A 24 17.16 -3.14 -5.42
C LYS A 24 16.51 -3.81 -6.62
N GLU A 25 16.52 -5.12 -6.63
CA GLU A 25 15.73 -5.91 -7.58
C GLU A 25 14.27 -5.95 -7.12
N VAL A 26 13.35 -5.53 -8.00
CA VAL A 26 11.93 -5.37 -7.68
C VAL A 26 11.08 -6.16 -8.66
N ARG A 27 10.15 -6.94 -8.13
CA ARG A 27 9.04 -7.56 -8.86
C ARG A 27 7.74 -6.86 -8.48
N CYS A 28 7.01 -6.35 -9.48
CA CYS A 28 5.73 -5.66 -9.32
C CYS A 28 4.59 -6.65 -9.52
N PHE A 29 3.74 -6.85 -8.49
CA PHE A 29 2.53 -7.66 -8.62
C PHE A 29 1.35 -6.79 -9.02
N ILE A 30 0.84 -7.01 -10.24
CA ILE A 30 -0.14 -6.15 -10.91
C ILE A 30 -1.38 -6.95 -11.28
N ARG A 31 -2.56 -6.45 -10.90
CA ARG A 31 -3.84 -7.09 -11.21
C ARG A 31 -4.25 -6.89 -12.68
N THR A 32 -4.00 -5.72 -13.21
CA THR A 32 -4.46 -5.31 -14.55
C THR A 32 -3.27 -5.02 -15.45
N PRO A 33 -2.99 -5.85 -16.49
CA PRO A 33 -1.77 -5.77 -17.28
C PRO A 33 -1.45 -4.38 -17.85
N TYR A 34 -2.45 -3.65 -18.39
CA TYR A 34 -2.20 -2.33 -19.00
C TYR A 34 -1.65 -1.29 -18.00
N ARG A 35 -1.78 -1.51 -16.68
CA ARG A 35 -1.25 -0.65 -15.62
C ARG A 35 0.26 -0.81 -15.40
N GLU A 36 0.90 -1.78 -16.01
CA GLU A 36 2.36 -1.96 -15.96
C GLU A 36 3.10 -0.72 -16.47
N LYS A 37 2.53 0.02 -17.43
CA LYS A 37 3.09 1.26 -17.99
C LYS A 37 3.47 2.28 -16.91
N THR A 38 2.82 2.25 -15.75
CA THR A 38 3.09 3.20 -14.66
C THR A 38 4.41 2.95 -13.94
N VAL A 39 5.01 1.76 -14.12
CA VAL A 39 6.26 1.34 -13.48
C VAL A 39 7.27 0.74 -14.48
N ALA A 40 6.95 0.68 -15.77
CA ALA A 40 7.79 0.07 -16.80
C ALA A 40 9.19 0.72 -16.92
N ASP A 41 9.26 2.04 -16.77
CA ASP A 41 10.51 2.81 -16.89
C ASP A 41 11.53 2.48 -15.78
N TYR A 42 11.11 1.79 -14.72
CA TYR A 42 12.00 1.44 -13.61
C TYR A 42 12.74 0.11 -13.80
N HIS A 43 12.61 -0.55 -14.96
CA HIS A 43 13.27 -1.84 -15.26
C HIS A 43 13.01 -2.88 -14.15
N VAL A 44 11.74 -3.16 -13.90
CA VAL A 44 11.26 -4.09 -12.87
C VAL A 44 10.74 -5.38 -13.50
N GLU A 45 10.76 -6.48 -12.74
CA GLU A 45 10.09 -7.71 -13.14
C GLU A 45 8.58 -7.60 -12.90
N MET A 46 7.77 -8.15 -13.80
CA MET A 46 6.30 -8.13 -13.69
C MET A 46 5.77 -9.51 -13.32
N ALA A 47 4.85 -9.54 -12.37
CA ALA A 47 4.02 -10.68 -12.05
C ALA A 47 2.55 -10.25 -12.05
N TYR A 48 1.67 -11.11 -12.57
CA TYR A 48 0.25 -10.77 -12.75
C TYR A 48 -0.65 -11.65 -11.91
N GLY A 49 -1.67 -11.04 -11.30
CA GLY A 49 -2.66 -11.76 -10.52
C GLY A 49 -3.45 -10.85 -9.59
N ASP A 50 -4.41 -11.44 -8.90
CA ASP A 50 -5.21 -10.79 -7.86
C ASP A 50 -4.67 -11.18 -6.48
N ILE A 51 -4.67 -10.24 -5.52
CA ILE A 51 -4.28 -10.51 -4.11
C ILE A 51 -5.20 -11.51 -3.42
N LEU A 52 -6.37 -11.78 -3.98
CA LEU A 52 -7.29 -12.79 -3.50
C LEU A 52 -6.94 -14.20 -4.03
N SER A 53 -5.96 -14.33 -4.93
CA SER A 53 -5.48 -15.59 -5.47
C SER A 53 -4.20 -16.06 -4.78
N LEU A 54 -4.33 -17.00 -3.83
CA LEU A 54 -3.19 -17.57 -3.11
C LEU A 54 -2.16 -18.19 -4.09
N SER A 55 -2.61 -18.89 -5.12
CA SER A 55 -1.71 -19.52 -6.09
C SER A 55 -0.92 -18.52 -6.93
N ALA A 56 -1.56 -17.41 -7.35
CA ALA A 56 -0.89 -16.34 -8.09
C ALA A 56 0.16 -15.64 -7.22
N LEU A 57 -0.17 -15.37 -5.95
CA LEU A 57 0.75 -14.78 -4.99
C LEU A 57 1.96 -15.68 -4.71
N LYS A 58 1.75 -16.97 -4.47
CA LYS A 58 2.85 -17.93 -4.29
C LYS A 58 3.76 -17.99 -5.50
N GLY A 59 3.19 -18.03 -6.72
CA GLY A 59 3.99 -17.95 -7.94
C GLY A 59 4.83 -16.67 -8.03
N ALA A 60 4.25 -15.53 -7.67
CA ALA A 60 4.93 -14.24 -7.66
C ALA A 60 6.00 -14.11 -6.55
N MET A 61 5.88 -14.84 -5.45
CA MET A 61 6.80 -14.80 -4.31
C MET A 61 8.01 -15.73 -4.45
N ARG A 62 8.06 -16.60 -5.46
CA ARG A 62 9.23 -17.47 -5.68
C ARG A 62 10.51 -16.67 -5.86
N GLY A 63 11.53 -16.96 -5.03
CA GLY A 63 12.81 -16.25 -5.03
C GLY A 63 12.76 -14.83 -4.47
N VAL A 64 11.68 -14.47 -3.78
CA VAL A 64 11.50 -13.18 -3.12
C VAL A 64 11.93 -13.30 -1.65
N ASP A 65 12.64 -12.30 -1.15
CA ASP A 65 13.07 -12.20 0.25
C ASP A 65 12.14 -11.30 1.08
N THR A 66 11.61 -10.26 0.45
CA THR A 66 10.82 -9.22 1.10
C THR A 66 9.55 -8.93 0.32
N VAL A 67 8.43 -8.82 1.01
CA VAL A 67 7.16 -8.37 0.44
C VAL A 67 6.81 -6.99 0.96
N VAL A 68 6.47 -6.06 0.06
CA VAL A 68 5.90 -4.76 0.38
C VAL A 68 4.44 -4.76 -0.05
N HIS A 69 3.53 -4.84 0.93
CA HIS A 69 2.09 -4.93 0.69
C HIS A 69 1.42 -3.56 0.82
N LEU A 70 1.04 -2.97 -0.32
CA LEU A 70 0.47 -1.62 -0.41
C LEU A 70 -0.99 -1.62 -0.88
N VAL A 71 -1.56 -2.79 -1.24
CA VAL A 71 -2.93 -2.84 -1.75
C VAL A 71 -3.92 -2.53 -0.63
N ALA A 72 -4.72 -1.50 -0.86
CA ALA A 72 -5.89 -1.18 -0.06
C ALA A 72 -6.87 -0.36 -0.89
N ILE A 73 -8.14 -0.36 -0.50
CA ILE A 73 -9.15 0.59 -0.99
C ILE A 73 -9.51 1.56 0.13
N ILE A 74 -9.78 2.82 -0.23
CA ILE A 74 -10.24 3.87 0.69
C ILE A 74 -11.73 4.18 0.51
N ARG A 75 -12.37 3.59 -0.49
CA ARG A 75 -13.81 3.68 -0.79
C ARG A 75 -14.29 2.33 -1.30
N GLU A 76 -15.46 1.90 -0.85
CA GLU A 76 -16.09 0.68 -1.33
C GLU A 76 -16.73 0.89 -2.70
N LYS A 77 -16.74 -0.18 -3.50
CA LYS A 77 -17.42 -0.28 -4.79
C LYS A 77 -18.27 -1.55 -4.81
N ARG A 78 -19.12 -1.70 -5.83
CA ARG A 78 -20.07 -2.83 -5.93
C ARG A 78 -19.45 -4.21 -5.65
N ASN A 79 -18.22 -4.44 -6.12
CA ASN A 79 -17.52 -5.74 -6.01
C ASN A 79 -16.26 -5.70 -5.15
N GLU A 80 -15.98 -4.57 -4.49
CA GLU A 80 -14.79 -4.37 -3.68
C GLU A 80 -15.20 -3.65 -2.38
N ASN A 81 -15.15 -4.35 -1.26
CA ASN A 81 -15.40 -3.78 0.06
C ASN A 81 -14.16 -3.84 0.94
N PHE A 82 -14.18 -3.12 2.05
CA PHE A 82 -13.05 -3.05 2.98
C PHE A 82 -12.67 -4.41 3.54
N ASP A 83 -13.67 -5.24 3.88
CA ASP A 83 -13.42 -6.57 4.42
C ASP A 83 -12.69 -7.45 3.41
N LEU A 84 -13.15 -7.47 2.17
CA LEU A 84 -12.58 -8.31 1.12
C LEU A 84 -11.14 -7.89 0.76
N ILE A 85 -10.90 -6.59 0.56
CA ILE A 85 -9.61 -6.11 0.04
C ILE A 85 -8.62 -5.81 1.17
N ASN A 86 -9.03 -5.02 2.18
CA ASN A 86 -8.08 -4.55 3.20
C ASN A 86 -7.80 -5.63 4.26
N ARG A 87 -8.80 -6.41 4.70
CA ARG A 87 -8.60 -7.49 5.66
C ARG A 87 -8.23 -8.79 4.96
N ARG A 88 -9.18 -9.40 4.23
CA ARG A 88 -9.00 -10.74 3.64
C ARG A 88 -7.87 -10.78 2.60
N GLY A 89 -7.72 -9.74 1.79
CA GLY A 89 -6.58 -9.61 0.88
C GLY A 89 -5.25 -9.65 1.63
N THR A 90 -5.12 -8.91 2.74
CA THR A 90 -3.91 -8.96 3.58
C THR A 90 -3.68 -10.33 4.21
N GLU A 91 -4.74 -11.01 4.70
CA GLU A 91 -4.66 -12.38 5.22
C GLU A 91 -4.09 -13.36 4.19
N ILE A 92 -4.57 -13.30 2.94
CA ILE A 92 -4.10 -14.18 1.87
C ILE A 92 -2.65 -13.85 1.48
N VAL A 93 -2.28 -12.56 1.41
CA VAL A 93 -0.91 -12.16 1.10
C VAL A 93 0.06 -12.59 2.20
N THR A 94 -0.30 -12.46 3.47
CA THR A 94 0.53 -12.94 4.60
C THR A 94 0.62 -14.46 4.66
N GLN A 95 -0.47 -15.17 4.32
CA GLN A 95 -0.45 -16.62 4.19
C GLN A 95 0.54 -17.05 3.10
N ALA A 96 0.45 -16.46 1.89
CA ALA A 96 1.38 -16.74 0.81
C ALA A 96 2.84 -16.47 1.21
N ALA A 97 3.08 -15.34 1.87
CA ALA A 97 4.40 -14.94 2.32
C ALA A 97 5.00 -15.93 3.33
N ARG A 98 4.20 -16.43 4.27
CA ARG A 98 4.62 -17.46 5.22
C ARG A 98 4.94 -18.78 4.52
N GLU A 99 4.07 -19.23 3.61
CA GLU A 99 4.24 -20.50 2.89
C GLU A 99 5.45 -20.50 1.94
N GLU A 100 5.82 -19.34 1.39
CA GLU A 100 6.99 -19.16 0.52
C GLU A 100 8.26 -18.75 1.28
N GLY A 101 8.23 -18.65 2.63
CA GLY A 101 9.38 -18.39 3.45
C GLY A 101 9.92 -16.97 3.34
N ILE A 102 9.06 -15.99 3.13
CA ILE A 102 9.44 -14.57 3.08
C ILE A 102 10.08 -14.15 4.41
N ARG A 103 11.23 -13.50 4.33
CA ARG A 103 12.00 -13.10 5.51
C ARG A 103 11.52 -11.80 6.14
N HIS A 104 10.98 -10.88 5.35
CA HIS A 104 10.49 -9.59 5.85
C HIS A 104 9.22 -9.15 5.12
N PHE A 105 8.22 -8.75 5.89
CA PHE A 105 6.92 -8.30 5.40
C PHE A 105 6.67 -6.84 5.78
N VAL A 106 6.64 -5.95 4.80
CA VAL A 106 6.32 -4.53 5.01
C VAL A 106 4.86 -4.30 4.66
N HIS A 107 4.07 -3.82 5.63
CA HIS A 107 2.65 -3.55 5.46
C HIS A 107 2.33 -2.07 5.54
N MET A 108 1.55 -1.57 4.59
CA MET A 108 1.01 -0.21 4.61
C MET A 108 -0.37 -0.21 5.27
N SER A 109 -0.44 0.29 6.48
CA SER A 109 -1.68 0.56 7.20
C SER A 109 -2.11 2.03 7.06
N ALA A 110 -2.75 2.60 8.05
CA ALA A 110 -3.18 3.99 8.07
C ALA A 110 -3.06 4.57 9.49
N ASN A 111 -2.75 5.86 9.59
CA ASN A 111 -2.85 6.57 10.85
C ASN A 111 -4.30 6.53 11.36
N GLY A 112 -4.48 6.16 12.64
CA GLY A 112 -5.79 5.98 13.24
C GLY A 112 -6.41 4.59 13.05
N ALA A 113 -5.71 3.61 12.45
CA ALA A 113 -6.16 2.21 12.42
C ALA A 113 -6.46 1.71 13.83
N GLN A 114 -7.68 1.21 14.08
CA GLN A 114 -8.17 0.88 15.41
C GLN A 114 -9.28 -0.18 15.38
N ASP A 115 -9.46 -0.90 16.47
CA ASP A 115 -10.55 -1.85 16.63
C ASP A 115 -11.86 -1.13 16.97
N ASN A 116 -12.45 -0.50 15.97
CA ASN A 116 -13.72 0.19 16.11
C ASN A 116 -14.55 0.09 14.82
N PRO A 117 -15.60 -0.75 14.80
CA PRO A 117 -16.48 -0.93 13.62
C PRO A 117 -17.22 0.34 13.17
N SER A 118 -17.32 1.37 14.02
CA SER A 118 -17.92 2.66 13.63
C SER A 118 -17.09 3.42 12.60
N TYR A 119 -15.83 3.01 12.39
CA TYR A 119 -14.93 3.54 11.36
C TYR A 119 -14.49 2.42 10.40
N PRO A 120 -15.35 1.97 9.48
CA PRO A 120 -15.15 0.72 8.72
C PRO A 120 -13.80 0.64 8.00
N TYR A 121 -13.35 1.73 7.38
CA TYR A 121 -12.02 1.80 6.75
C TYR A 121 -10.88 1.56 7.75
N LEU A 122 -10.84 2.32 8.84
CA LEU A 122 -9.78 2.23 9.85
C LEU A 122 -9.80 0.88 10.58
N HIS A 123 -11.00 0.34 10.82
CA HIS A 123 -11.17 -0.99 11.38
C HIS A 123 -10.63 -2.07 10.43
N SER A 124 -10.91 -1.99 9.13
CA SER A 124 -10.38 -2.94 8.16
C SER A 124 -8.85 -2.89 8.04
N LYS A 125 -8.25 -1.70 8.17
CA LYS A 125 -6.79 -1.54 8.22
C LYS A 125 -6.21 -2.17 9.48
N TRP A 126 -6.84 -1.95 10.62
CA TRP A 126 -6.45 -2.60 11.87
C TRP A 126 -6.54 -4.12 11.78
N GLN A 127 -7.61 -4.67 11.20
CA GLN A 127 -7.75 -6.12 11.00
C GLN A 127 -6.64 -6.67 10.08
N GLY A 128 -6.25 -5.94 9.03
CA GLY A 128 -5.09 -6.28 8.21
C GLY A 128 -3.79 -6.30 9.01
N GLU A 129 -3.59 -5.34 9.92
CA GLU A 129 -2.43 -5.36 10.83
C GLU A 129 -2.43 -6.59 11.74
N GLN A 130 -3.60 -6.98 12.28
CA GLN A 130 -3.69 -8.18 13.12
C GLN A 130 -3.31 -9.44 12.34
N ALA A 131 -3.68 -9.54 11.07
CA ALA A 131 -3.26 -10.62 10.19
C ALA A 131 -1.73 -10.66 10.02
N VAL A 132 -1.09 -9.50 9.86
CA VAL A 132 0.37 -9.39 9.78
C VAL A 132 1.03 -9.77 11.09
N ILE A 133 0.57 -9.22 12.22
CA ILE A 133 1.12 -9.46 13.57
C ILE A 133 1.03 -10.95 13.94
N SER A 134 -0.10 -11.59 13.66
CA SER A 134 -0.32 -13.00 13.97
C SER A 134 0.32 -13.98 12.97
N SER A 135 0.91 -13.48 11.87
CA SER A 135 1.48 -14.33 10.81
C SER A 135 2.75 -15.08 11.20
N GLY A 136 3.48 -14.62 12.22
CA GLY A 136 4.80 -15.14 12.59
C GLY A 136 5.95 -14.67 11.69
N LEU A 137 5.68 -13.81 10.72
CA LEU A 137 6.71 -13.19 9.87
C LEU A 137 7.45 -12.08 10.64
N THR A 138 8.70 -11.82 10.29
CA THR A 138 9.33 -10.54 10.64
C THR A 138 8.64 -9.44 9.83
N TYR A 139 8.12 -8.41 10.50
CA TYR A 139 7.32 -7.40 9.81
C TYR A 139 7.65 -5.96 10.22
N THR A 140 7.28 -5.04 9.34
CA THR A 140 7.21 -3.61 9.64
C THR A 140 5.87 -3.07 9.16
N ILE A 141 5.15 -2.36 10.05
CA ILE A 141 3.87 -1.73 9.72
C ILE A 141 4.05 -0.22 9.66
N PHE A 142 3.73 0.37 8.50
CA PHE A 142 3.67 1.81 8.32
C PHE A 142 2.24 2.30 8.53
N ARG A 143 2.06 3.33 9.35
CA ARG A 143 0.79 4.04 9.56
C ARG A 143 0.90 5.50 9.12
N PRO A 144 1.03 5.77 7.81
CA PRO A 144 1.13 7.14 7.33
C PRO A 144 -0.18 7.90 7.57
N SER A 145 -0.05 9.22 7.72
CA SER A 145 -1.17 10.15 7.63
C SER A 145 -1.55 10.40 6.16
N ILE A 146 -2.23 11.50 5.87
CA ILE A 146 -2.60 11.88 4.50
C ILE A 146 -1.33 12.04 3.67
N GLN A 147 -1.25 11.26 2.60
CA GLN A 147 -0.12 11.31 1.68
C GLN A 147 -0.43 12.22 0.51
N PHE A 148 0.53 13.04 0.11
CA PHE A 148 0.41 13.97 -1.02
C PHE A 148 1.56 13.79 -2.00
N GLY A 149 1.32 14.20 -3.24
CA GLY A 149 2.30 14.16 -4.33
C GLY A 149 1.64 14.08 -5.69
N ASP A 150 2.44 13.79 -6.72
CA ASP A 150 1.94 13.70 -8.09
C ASP A 150 0.94 12.55 -8.25
N GLY A 151 -0.30 12.90 -8.58
CA GLY A 151 -1.41 11.96 -8.75
C GLY A 151 -2.15 11.59 -7.46
N ASP A 152 -1.97 12.31 -6.33
CA ASP A 152 -2.86 12.12 -5.17
C ASP A 152 -4.29 12.60 -5.48
N GLU A 153 -5.27 11.96 -4.83
CA GLU A 153 -6.68 12.31 -5.03
C GLU A 153 -7.18 13.37 -4.05
N PHE A 154 -6.57 13.51 -2.87
CA PHE A 154 -7.10 14.37 -1.80
C PHE A 154 -6.66 15.83 -1.96
N ILE A 155 -5.36 16.08 -1.94
CA ILE A 155 -4.82 17.46 -1.99
C ILE A 155 -5.08 18.08 -3.37
N ASN A 156 -4.91 17.30 -4.45
CA ASN A 156 -5.18 17.79 -5.81
C ASN A 156 -6.66 18.09 -6.04
N THR A 157 -7.59 17.30 -5.48
CA THR A 157 -9.02 17.60 -5.54
C THR A 157 -9.33 18.87 -4.76
N LEU A 158 -8.79 19.03 -3.55
CA LEU A 158 -8.98 20.21 -2.73
C LEU A 158 -8.41 21.47 -3.43
N ALA A 159 -7.21 21.38 -3.98
CA ALA A 159 -6.60 22.46 -4.75
C ALA A 159 -7.43 22.84 -6.00
N GLY A 160 -7.98 21.83 -6.69
CA GLY A 160 -8.90 22.04 -7.81
C GLY A 160 -10.19 22.77 -7.39
N MET A 161 -10.78 22.40 -6.25
CA MET A 161 -11.96 23.08 -5.72
C MET A 161 -11.65 24.53 -5.33
N ILE A 162 -10.53 24.80 -4.68
CA ILE A 162 -10.10 26.17 -4.30
C ILE A 162 -9.93 27.06 -5.55
N LYS A 163 -9.41 26.48 -6.64
CA LYS A 163 -9.22 27.23 -7.89
C LYS A 163 -10.52 27.47 -8.66
N ALA A 164 -11.48 26.56 -8.57
CA ALA A 164 -12.69 26.59 -9.36
C ALA A 164 -13.85 27.38 -8.70
N PHE A 165 -13.86 27.50 -7.37
CA PHE A 165 -14.96 28.09 -6.62
C PHE A 165 -14.48 29.20 -5.68
N PRO A 166 -15.25 30.32 -5.57
CA PRO A 166 -14.92 31.42 -4.66
C PRO A 166 -15.14 31.05 -3.18
N LEU A 167 -15.89 29.98 -2.91
CA LEU A 167 -16.16 29.46 -1.57
C LEU A 167 -15.76 28.00 -1.51
N VAL A 168 -14.93 27.65 -0.54
CA VAL A 168 -14.47 26.26 -0.30
C VAL A 168 -15.18 25.72 0.95
N PRO A 169 -15.88 24.58 0.85
CA PRO A 169 -16.52 23.97 2.03
C PRO A 169 -15.46 23.54 3.04
N VAL A 170 -15.61 23.96 4.27
CA VAL A 170 -14.75 23.58 5.38
C VAL A 170 -15.45 22.51 6.21
N VAL A 171 -14.78 21.39 6.44
CA VAL A 171 -15.33 20.31 7.26
C VAL A 171 -15.29 20.71 8.75
N GLY A 172 -16.45 20.65 9.41
CA GLY A 172 -16.60 21.04 10.81
C GLY A 172 -16.35 22.54 11.02
N LEU A 173 -15.66 22.90 12.11
CA LEU A 173 -15.34 24.29 12.45
C LEU A 173 -13.96 24.76 11.92
N GLY A 174 -13.35 24.04 10.97
CA GLY A 174 -12.01 24.37 10.45
C GLY A 174 -10.87 24.14 11.45
N LYS A 175 -11.11 23.42 12.54
CA LYS A 175 -10.10 23.17 13.59
C LYS A 175 -9.39 21.83 13.42
N ILE A 176 -9.70 21.08 12.37
CA ILE A 176 -9.07 19.78 12.10
C ILE A 176 -7.60 20.01 11.72
N ARG A 177 -6.70 19.38 12.48
CA ARG A 177 -5.27 19.41 12.19
C ARG A 177 -4.94 18.24 11.27
N LEU A 178 -4.31 18.53 10.14
CA LEU A 178 -3.78 17.54 9.21
C LEU A 178 -2.26 17.52 9.35
N GLN A 179 -1.67 16.34 9.22
CA GLN A 179 -0.21 16.15 9.21
C GLN A 179 0.16 15.42 7.91
N PRO A 180 0.13 16.13 6.76
CA PRO A 180 0.43 15.51 5.48
C PRO A 180 1.90 15.08 5.40
N ILE A 181 2.16 14.00 4.67
CA ILE A 181 3.48 13.48 4.37
C ILE A 181 3.64 13.31 2.86
N SER A 182 4.82 13.63 2.32
CA SER A 182 5.11 13.38 0.92
C SER A 182 5.13 11.88 0.61
N VAL A 183 4.54 11.48 -0.50
CA VAL A 183 4.59 10.09 -0.96
C VAL A 183 6.03 9.64 -1.26
N ASP A 184 6.90 10.55 -1.68
CA ASP A 184 8.31 10.25 -1.92
C ASP A 184 9.07 10.00 -0.61
N GLU A 185 8.74 10.69 0.47
CA GLU A 185 9.29 10.40 1.80
C GLU A 185 8.84 9.02 2.30
N VAL A 186 7.56 8.66 2.08
CA VAL A 186 7.06 7.31 2.40
C VAL A 186 7.82 6.25 1.62
N GLY A 187 8.04 6.45 0.31
CA GLY A 187 8.84 5.56 -0.52
C GLY A 187 10.28 5.41 -0.02
N ALA A 188 10.91 6.52 0.34
CA ALA A 188 12.26 6.54 0.88
C ALA A 188 12.35 5.79 2.22
N MET A 189 11.42 6.03 3.15
CA MET A 189 11.37 5.33 4.44
C MET A 189 11.19 3.83 4.30
N ILE A 190 10.29 3.37 3.39
CA ILE A 190 10.11 1.94 3.12
C ILE A 190 11.41 1.34 2.58
N SER A 191 12.09 2.03 1.66
CA SER A 191 13.35 1.54 1.12
C SER A 191 14.48 1.41 2.16
N LEU A 192 14.51 2.30 3.16
CA LEU A 192 15.47 2.24 4.28
C LEU A 192 15.20 1.07 5.24
N VAL A 193 13.93 0.80 5.55
CA VAL A 193 13.55 -0.28 6.46
C VAL A 193 13.87 -1.66 5.87
N ILE A 194 13.81 -1.80 4.56
CA ILE A 194 14.17 -3.05 3.88
C ILE A 194 15.67 -3.39 4.05
N ASP A 195 16.54 -2.39 4.13
CA ASP A 195 17.97 -2.60 4.37
C ASP A 195 18.28 -2.97 5.83
N ASN A 196 17.41 -2.57 6.77
CA ASN A 196 17.61 -2.76 8.20
C ASN A 196 16.31 -3.29 8.86
N PRO A 197 15.87 -4.52 8.56
CA PRO A 197 14.70 -5.12 9.19
C PRO A 197 14.97 -5.26 10.70
N ARG A 198 14.06 -4.73 11.51
CA ARG A 198 14.13 -4.79 12.98
C ARG A 198 13.15 -5.80 13.50
#